data_545c56c926299e4c8f956ad97715d2a0
#
_entry.id   545c56c926299e4c8f956ad97715d2a0
#
_cell.length_a   1.000
_cell.length_b   1.000
_cell.length_c   1.000
_cell.angle_alpha   90.00
_cell.angle_beta   90.00
_cell.angle_gamma   90.00
#
_symmetry.space_group_name_H-M   'P 1'
#
loop_
_entity.id
_entity.type
_entity.pdbx_description
1 polymer ?
#
loop_
_entity_poly.entity_id
_entity_poly.type
_entity_poly.pdbx_seq_one_letter_code
_entity_poly.pdbx_strand_id
1 'polypeptide(L)'
;MLEFGMAVQVLRAEVAHRDVLRNLMELYVYDFSEMLGLEVEDNGRFKEPPLDAYWRDDWRFPFLIHAGSALAGFALVHRKSRVSPANDVWDMAEFFVLRRHRRARVGLDAAHQIFAGHAGAWEVRQRKENTAATTFWRSAIGAYTGGRFTEDMLDDARWCGPIQRFTSPSTPP
;
A
#
# COMPACT_ATOMS: atom_id res chain seq x y z
N MET A 1 11.68 11.67 29.22
CA MET A 1 12.41 11.03 28.12
C MET A 1 11.53 11.20 26.90
N LEU A 2 11.89 12.13 25.99
CA LEU A 2 11.16 12.35 24.75
C LEU A 2 11.43 11.12 23.88
N GLU A 3 10.39 10.30 23.63
CA GLU A 3 10.45 9.30 22.57
C GLU A 3 10.61 10.04 21.23
N PHE A 4 11.84 10.12 20.76
CA PHE A 4 12.09 10.45 19.36
C PHE A 4 11.47 9.32 18.54
N GLY A 5 10.28 9.56 18.00
CA GLY A 5 9.65 8.64 17.07
C GLY A 5 10.66 8.31 15.97
N MET A 6 10.87 7.02 15.70
CA MET A 6 11.76 6.59 14.62
C MET A 6 11.32 7.24 13.31
N ALA A 7 12.23 7.98 12.67
CA ALA A 7 11.93 8.61 11.37
C ALA A 7 11.52 7.53 10.35
N VAL A 8 10.35 7.72 9.76
CA VAL A 8 9.87 6.85 8.68
C VAL A 8 10.38 7.40 7.36
N GLN A 9 10.91 6.54 6.52
CA GLN A 9 11.37 6.87 5.17
C GLN A 9 10.73 5.94 4.15
N VAL A 10 10.22 6.52 3.07
CA VAL A 10 9.70 5.79 1.91
C VAL A 10 10.66 6.02 0.76
N LEU A 11 11.29 4.94 0.30
CA LEU A 11 12.30 4.99 -0.75
C LEU A 11 11.84 4.23 -1.98
N ARG A 12 12.04 4.79 -3.16
CA ARG A 12 11.80 4.08 -4.42
C ARG A 12 12.63 2.79 -4.45
N ALA A 13 11.97 1.65 -4.65
CA ALA A 13 12.68 0.38 -4.82
C ALA A 13 13.27 0.28 -6.23
N GLU A 14 14.57 0.18 -6.32
CA GLU A 14 15.28 -0.06 -7.58
C GLU A 14 15.36 -1.57 -7.91
N VAL A 15 15.78 -1.93 -9.10
CA VAL A 15 15.95 -3.33 -9.52
C VAL A 15 16.82 -4.13 -8.55
N ALA A 16 17.84 -3.50 -7.97
CA ALA A 16 18.71 -4.12 -6.96
C ALA A 16 17.92 -4.57 -5.69
N HIS A 17 16.76 -3.98 -5.41
CA HIS A 17 15.92 -4.33 -4.28
C HIS A 17 14.86 -5.42 -4.59
N ARG A 18 14.93 -6.01 -5.78
CA ARG A 18 13.94 -7.00 -6.24
C ARG A 18 13.77 -8.17 -5.26
N ASP A 19 14.88 -8.74 -4.80
CA ASP A 19 14.83 -9.89 -3.89
C ASP A 19 14.32 -9.50 -2.49
N VAL A 20 14.63 -8.28 -2.04
CA VAL A 20 14.07 -7.74 -0.80
C VAL A 20 12.54 -7.61 -0.91
N LEU A 21 12.06 -7.05 -2.01
CA LEU A 21 10.62 -6.90 -2.25
C LEU A 21 9.93 -8.26 -2.38
N ARG A 22 10.57 -9.24 -3.07
CA ARG A 22 10.06 -10.61 -3.18
C ARG A 22 9.89 -11.27 -1.79
N ASN A 23 10.90 -11.13 -0.93
CA ASN A 23 10.86 -11.70 0.41
C ASN A 23 9.76 -11.04 1.29
N LEU A 24 9.59 -9.72 1.19
CA LEU A 24 8.52 -9.02 1.89
C LEU A 24 7.13 -9.41 1.35
N MET A 25 7.03 -9.64 0.04
CA MET A 25 5.79 -10.08 -0.59
C MET A 25 5.36 -11.47 -0.09
N GLU A 26 6.30 -12.38 0.15
CA GLU A 26 6.01 -13.70 0.74
C GLU A 26 5.36 -13.55 2.12
N LEU A 27 5.90 -12.68 2.98
CA LEU A 27 5.32 -12.38 4.29
C LEU A 27 3.94 -11.72 4.19
N TYR A 28 3.76 -10.83 3.22
CA TYR A 28 2.48 -10.18 2.94
C TYR A 28 1.41 -11.19 2.52
N VAL A 29 1.74 -12.07 1.58
CA VAL A 29 0.81 -13.12 1.12
C VAL A 29 0.48 -14.08 2.26
N TYR A 30 1.45 -14.42 3.10
CA TYR A 30 1.20 -15.23 4.30
C TYR A 30 0.19 -14.55 5.26
N ASP A 31 0.32 -13.25 5.50
CA ASP A 31 -0.65 -12.50 6.33
C ASP A 31 -2.09 -12.56 5.75
N PHE A 32 -2.23 -12.67 4.43
CA PHE A 32 -3.51 -12.75 3.73
C PHE A 32 -4.01 -14.19 3.53
N SER A 33 -3.14 -15.19 3.68
CA SER A 33 -3.45 -16.56 3.28
C SER A 33 -4.65 -17.15 4.02
N GLU A 34 -4.79 -16.90 5.32
CA GLU A 34 -5.94 -17.33 6.10
C GLU A 34 -7.25 -16.72 5.57
N MET A 35 -7.25 -15.42 5.32
CA MET A 35 -8.44 -14.67 4.88
C MET A 35 -8.87 -15.04 3.45
N LEU A 36 -7.91 -15.33 2.57
CA LEU A 36 -8.16 -15.59 1.15
C LEU A 36 -8.12 -17.08 0.80
N GLY A 37 -7.85 -17.97 1.76
CA GLY A 37 -7.73 -19.41 1.53
C GLY A 37 -6.59 -19.74 0.57
N LEU A 38 -5.44 -19.06 0.70
CA LEU A 38 -4.29 -19.27 -0.17
C LEU A 38 -3.42 -20.41 0.36
N GLU A 39 -3.01 -21.30 -0.53
CA GLU A 39 -2.11 -22.41 -0.22
C GLU A 39 -0.73 -22.16 -0.83
N VAL A 40 0.29 -22.73 -0.21
CA VAL A 40 1.63 -22.77 -0.77
C VAL A 40 1.72 -23.82 -1.88
N GLU A 41 2.63 -23.60 -2.81
CA GLU A 41 3.02 -24.57 -3.84
C GLU A 41 3.90 -25.68 -3.23
N ASP A 42 4.22 -26.75 -3.98
CA ASP A 42 5.04 -27.88 -3.53
C ASP A 42 6.44 -27.48 -3.03
N ASN A 43 6.95 -26.34 -3.46
CA ASN A 43 8.21 -25.77 -2.99
C ASN A 43 8.10 -25.03 -1.65
N GLY A 44 6.91 -25.00 -1.03
CA GLY A 44 6.64 -24.33 0.24
C GLY A 44 6.52 -22.81 0.15
N ARG A 45 6.38 -22.24 -1.05
CA ARG A 45 6.22 -20.80 -1.29
C ARG A 45 4.85 -20.50 -1.88
N PHE A 46 4.36 -19.29 -1.66
CA PHE A 46 3.20 -18.80 -2.38
C PHE A 46 3.53 -18.50 -3.83
N LYS A 47 2.52 -18.56 -4.70
CA LYS A 47 2.65 -18.17 -6.10
C LYS A 47 3.18 -16.74 -6.21
N GLU A 48 4.33 -16.57 -6.84
CA GLU A 48 4.96 -15.26 -6.98
C GLU A 48 4.17 -14.35 -7.93
N PRO A 49 3.81 -13.13 -7.51
CA PRO A 49 3.25 -12.15 -8.42
C PRO A 49 4.34 -11.65 -9.40
N PRO A 50 3.97 -11.12 -10.57
CA PRO A 50 4.91 -10.66 -11.59
C PRO A 50 5.59 -9.34 -11.18
N LEU A 51 6.51 -9.39 -10.21
CA LEU A 51 7.18 -8.19 -9.66
C LEU A 51 8.04 -7.45 -10.69
N ASP A 52 8.58 -8.14 -11.70
CA ASP A 52 9.40 -7.52 -12.76
C ASP A 52 8.68 -6.39 -13.52
N ALA A 53 7.36 -6.46 -13.57
CA ALA A 53 6.54 -5.42 -14.17
C ALA A 53 6.71 -4.05 -13.48
N TYR A 54 7.11 -4.03 -12.20
CA TYR A 54 7.33 -2.78 -11.45
C TYR A 54 8.56 -1.99 -11.89
N TRP A 55 9.49 -2.61 -12.60
CA TRP A 55 10.67 -1.94 -13.16
C TRP A 55 10.64 -1.82 -14.68
N ARG A 56 9.68 -2.50 -15.32
CA ARG A 56 9.48 -2.43 -16.77
C ARG A 56 8.43 -1.39 -17.15
N ASP A 57 7.35 -1.31 -16.37
CA ASP A 57 6.19 -0.49 -16.68
C ASP A 57 6.31 0.88 -15.98
N ASP A 58 6.23 1.98 -16.73
CA ASP A 58 6.43 3.36 -16.25
C ASP A 58 5.31 3.89 -15.34
N TRP A 59 4.18 3.19 -15.28
CA TRP A 59 3.03 3.50 -14.44
C TRP A 59 2.99 2.72 -13.13
N ARG A 60 4.02 1.93 -12.81
CA ARG A 60 4.15 1.12 -11.59
C ARG A 60 5.27 1.66 -10.72
N PHE A 61 5.01 1.79 -9.43
CA PHE A 61 5.90 2.45 -8.47
C PHE A 61 6.06 1.60 -7.22
N PRO A 62 7.16 0.80 -7.13
CA PRO A 62 7.46 0.04 -5.93
C PRO A 62 8.23 0.91 -4.93
N PHE A 63 7.90 0.78 -3.64
CA PHE A 63 8.57 1.48 -2.54
C PHE A 63 8.93 0.51 -1.42
N LEU A 64 10.06 0.77 -0.77
CA LEU A 64 10.43 0.18 0.52
C LEU A 64 10.17 1.20 1.63
N ILE A 65 9.67 0.71 2.75
CA ILE A 65 9.38 1.51 3.94
C ILE A 65 10.41 1.17 5.01
N HIS A 66 11.07 2.17 5.55
CA HIS A 66 12.02 2.04 6.65
C HIS A 66 11.53 2.80 7.90
N ALA A 67 11.82 2.25 9.07
CA ALA A 67 11.65 2.90 10.36
C ALA A 67 13.04 3.03 11.01
N GLY A 68 13.62 4.23 10.99
CA GLY A 68 15.04 4.42 11.24
C GLY A 68 15.87 3.64 10.20
N SER A 69 16.80 2.83 10.67
CA SER A 69 17.62 1.96 9.80
C SER A 69 16.96 0.60 9.47
N ALA A 70 15.82 0.28 10.10
CA ALA A 70 15.17 -1.02 9.93
C ALA A 70 14.23 -1.02 8.75
N LEU A 71 14.29 -2.08 7.92
CA LEU A 71 13.28 -2.37 6.91
C LEU A 71 11.95 -2.68 7.61
N ALA A 72 10.91 -1.93 7.30
CA ALA A 72 9.63 -1.99 7.99
C ALA A 72 8.46 -2.45 7.11
N GLY A 73 8.61 -2.44 5.78
CA GLY A 73 7.54 -2.84 4.87
C GLY A 73 7.76 -2.40 3.44
N PHE A 74 6.69 -2.42 2.66
CA PHE A 74 6.69 -1.97 1.27
C PHE A 74 5.33 -1.38 0.87
N ALA A 75 5.34 -0.65 -0.24
CA ALA A 75 4.13 -0.23 -0.94
C ALA A 75 4.30 -0.42 -2.45
N LEU A 76 3.22 -0.84 -3.10
CA LEU A 76 3.13 -0.91 -4.56
C LEU A 76 2.05 0.05 -5.01
N VAL A 77 2.43 1.04 -5.80
CA VAL A 77 1.55 2.11 -6.27
C VAL A 77 1.44 2.04 -7.78
N HIS A 78 0.25 2.25 -8.30
CA HIS A 78 -0.01 2.34 -9.74
C HIS A 78 -0.52 3.73 -10.10
N ARG A 79 -0.20 4.21 -11.28
CA ARG A 79 -0.82 5.39 -11.90
C ARG A 79 -1.97 5.00 -12.83
N LYS A 80 -2.57 3.87 -12.60
CA LYS A 80 -3.76 3.35 -13.28
C LYS A 80 -4.64 2.69 -12.26
N SER A 81 -5.88 3.15 -12.14
CA SER A 81 -6.84 2.49 -11.27
C SER A 81 -7.25 1.12 -11.81
N ARG A 82 -7.48 0.19 -10.91
CA ARG A 82 -8.10 -1.11 -11.24
C ARG A 82 -9.59 -0.98 -11.53
N VAL A 83 -10.25 0.01 -10.94
CA VAL A 83 -11.73 0.11 -10.95
C VAL A 83 -12.25 1.29 -11.77
N SER A 84 -11.51 2.38 -11.83
CA SER A 84 -11.86 3.53 -12.65
C SER A 84 -11.27 3.41 -14.05
N PRO A 85 -12.02 3.77 -15.10
CA PRO A 85 -11.52 3.73 -16.48
C PRO A 85 -10.52 4.85 -16.78
N ALA A 86 -10.39 5.84 -15.89
CA ALA A 86 -9.48 6.96 -16.05
C ALA A 86 -8.01 6.52 -15.96
N ASN A 87 -7.17 6.99 -16.89
CA ASN A 87 -5.76 6.60 -16.99
C ASN A 87 -4.81 7.38 -16.06
N ASP A 88 -5.31 8.28 -15.22
CA ASP A 88 -4.50 9.18 -14.40
C ASP A 88 -5.01 9.23 -12.95
N VAL A 89 -5.31 8.05 -12.41
CA VAL A 89 -5.72 7.87 -11.01
C VAL A 89 -4.68 7.00 -10.32
N TRP A 90 -4.12 7.53 -9.25
CA TRP A 90 -3.22 6.78 -8.37
C TRP A 90 -3.99 5.69 -7.61
N ASP A 91 -3.42 4.52 -7.53
CA ASP A 91 -3.97 3.36 -6.85
C ASP A 91 -2.94 2.79 -5.87
N MET A 92 -3.29 2.69 -4.61
CA MET A 92 -2.51 1.94 -3.63
C MET A 92 -2.79 0.45 -3.85
N ALA A 93 -2.03 -0.17 -4.75
CA ALA A 93 -2.27 -1.55 -5.15
C ALA A 93 -1.99 -2.53 -4.00
N GLU A 94 -0.83 -2.36 -3.33
CA GLU A 94 -0.43 -3.16 -2.17
C GLU A 94 0.24 -2.26 -1.14
N PHE A 95 0.01 -2.56 0.15
CA PHE A 95 0.63 -1.84 1.26
C PHE A 95 0.83 -2.78 2.44
N PHE A 96 2.06 -2.91 2.90
CA PHE A 96 2.42 -3.84 3.95
C PHE A 96 3.40 -3.22 4.94
N VAL A 97 3.07 -3.36 6.22
CA VAL A 97 3.97 -3.03 7.32
C VAL A 97 4.17 -4.28 8.17
N LEU A 98 5.42 -4.66 8.40
CA LEU A 98 5.79 -5.78 9.24
C LEU A 98 5.15 -5.65 10.64
N ARG A 99 4.67 -6.75 11.21
CA ARG A 99 3.91 -6.77 12.47
C ARG A 99 4.61 -6.02 13.60
N ARG A 100 5.94 -6.14 13.71
CA ARG A 100 6.76 -5.45 14.71
C ARG A 100 6.62 -3.92 14.64
N HIS A 101 6.41 -3.37 13.44
CA HIS A 101 6.34 -1.93 13.18
C HIS A 101 4.91 -1.38 13.11
N ARG A 102 3.91 -2.25 13.27
CA ARG A 102 2.50 -1.83 13.34
C ARG A 102 2.22 -1.10 14.66
N ARG A 103 1.21 -0.23 14.66
CA ARG A 103 0.78 0.58 15.84
C ARG A 103 1.83 1.58 16.36
N ALA A 104 2.93 1.77 15.64
CA ALA A 104 3.97 2.75 15.90
C ALA A 104 3.96 3.90 14.88
N ARG A 105 2.79 4.24 14.30
CA ARG A 105 2.58 5.26 13.27
C ARG A 105 3.31 5.02 11.93
N VAL A 106 4.17 4.02 11.82
CA VAL A 106 4.97 3.74 10.60
C VAL A 106 4.10 3.66 9.35
N GLY A 107 2.99 2.94 9.40
CA GLY A 107 2.06 2.84 8.27
C GLY A 107 1.41 4.17 7.92
N LEU A 108 1.01 4.95 8.92
CA LEU A 108 0.40 6.26 8.73
C LEU A 108 1.38 7.22 8.04
N ASP A 109 2.58 7.35 8.59
CA ASP A 109 3.59 8.28 8.08
C ASP A 109 4.07 7.88 6.68
N ALA A 110 4.20 6.56 6.42
CA ALA A 110 4.53 6.06 5.09
C ALA A 110 3.43 6.35 4.06
N ALA A 111 2.15 6.11 4.41
CA ALA A 111 1.02 6.41 3.53
C ALA A 111 0.97 7.91 3.18
N HIS A 112 1.14 8.79 4.18
CA HIS A 112 1.14 10.24 3.97
C HIS A 112 2.30 10.71 3.09
N GLN A 113 3.52 10.15 3.25
CA GLN A 113 4.65 10.45 2.37
C GLN A 113 4.37 10.04 0.93
N ILE A 114 3.77 8.87 0.71
CA ILE A 114 3.40 8.39 -0.62
C ILE A 114 2.35 9.31 -1.24
N PHE A 115 1.30 9.67 -0.52
CA PHE A 115 0.27 10.57 -1.01
C PHE A 115 0.83 11.96 -1.36
N ALA A 116 1.66 12.54 -0.47
CA ALA A 116 2.28 13.84 -0.68
C ALA A 116 3.24 13.86 -1.89
N GLY A 117 3.91 12.74 -2.17
CA GLY A 117 4.80 12.59 -3.32
C GLY A 117 4.09 12.38 -4.67
N HIS A 118 2.77 12.18 -4.67
CA HIS A 118 2.01 11.82 -5.87
C HIS A 118 0.69 12.60 -5.93
N ALA A 119 0.77 13.84 -6.41
CA ALA A 119 -0.39 14.72 -6.55
C ALA A 119 -1.41 14.17 -7.55
N GLY A 120 -2.69 14.46 -7.32
CA GLY A 120 -3.80 14.07 -8.18
C GLY A 120 -4.83 13.19 -7.49
N ALA A 121 -5.69 12.58 -8.30
CA ALA A 121 -6.74 11.70 -7.81
C ALA A 121 -6.18 10.36 -7.32
N TRP A 122 -6.69 9.90 -6.20
CA TRP A 122 -6.32 8.65 -5.55
C TRP A 122 -7.50 7.72 -5.32
N GLU A 123 -7.26 6.43 -5.46
CA GLU A 123 -8.13 5.35 -5.03
C GLU A 123 -7.37 4.39 -4.12
N VAL A 124 -7.98 4.02 -3.00
CA VAL A 124 -7.44 3.04 -2.05
C VAL A 124 -8.54 2.01 -1.76
N ARG A 125 -8.25 0.75 -2.06
CA ARG A 125 -9.21 -0.36 -2.00
C ARG A 125 -8.84 -1.35 -0.92
N GLN A 126 -9.84 -1.90 -0.26
CA GLN A 126 -9.66 -3.04 0.63
C GLN A 126 -10.63 -4.15 0.28
N ARG A 127 -10.24 -5.38 0.53
CA ARG A 127 -11.18 -6.50 0.51
C ARG A 127 -12.20 -6.34 1.62
N LYS A 128 -13.46 -6.71 1.37
CA LYS A 128 -14.54 -6.58 2.37
C LYS A 128 -14.25 -7.34 3.67
N GLU A 129 -13.48 -8.44 3.59
CA GLU A 129 -13.08 -9.26 4.73
C GLU A 129 -11.99 -8.59 5.57
N ASN A 130 -11.20 -7.68 4.99
CA ASN A 130 -10.09 -7.01 5.67
C ASN A 130 -10.54 -5.74 6.42
N THR A 131 -11.34 -5.92 7.45
CA THR A 131 -11.90 -4.82 8.25
C THR A 131 -10.83 -4.01 8.97
N ALA A 132 -9.72 -4.63 9.35
CA ALA A 132 -8.59 -3.96 9.97
C ALA A 132 -7.91 -2.97 9.01
N ALA A 133 -7.71 -3.36 7.74
CA ALA A 133 -7.20 -2.47 6.72
C ALA A 133 -8.19 -1.33 6.42
N THR A 134 -9.49 -1.62 6.36
CA THR A 134 -10.51 -0.59 6.16
C THR A 134 -10.47 0.47 7.26
N THR A 135 -10.39 0.05 8.52
CA THR A 135 -10.25 0.97 9.67
C THR A 135 -8.98 1.81 9.56
N PHE A 136 -7.86 1.18 9.22
CA PHE A 136 -6.59 1.88 9.03
C PHE A 136 -6.67 2.93 7.93
N TRP A 137 -7.19 2.58 6.75
CA TRP A 137 -7.23 3.48 5.62
C TRP A 137 -8.21 4.65 5.80
N ARG A 138 -9.37 4.42 6.42
CA ARG A 138 -10.28 5.51 6.82
C ARG A 138 -9.58 6.52 7.72
N SER A 139 -8.83 6.03 8.72
CA SER A 139 -8.08 6.91 9.63
C SER A 139 -6.93 7.63 8.91
N ALA A 140 -6.14 6.92 8.12
CA ALA A 140 -4.98 7.48 7.43
C ALA A 140 -5.38 8.54 6.39
N ILE A 141 -6.37 8.23 5.56
CA ILE A 141 -6.89 9.15 4.54
C ILE A 141 -7.62 10.32 5.18
N GLY A 142 -8.43 10.06 6.22
CA GLY A 142 -9.13 11.11 6.97
C GLY A 142 -8.17 12.12 7.58
N ALA A 143 -7.09 11.64 8.20
CA ALA A 143 -6.04 12.51 8.75
C ALA A 143 -5.30 13.29 7.67
N TYR A 144 -4.97 12.66 6.54
CA TYR A 144 -4.28 13.31 5.42
C TYR A 144 -5.12 14.40 4.75
N THR A 145 -6.40 14.12 4.53
CA THR A 145 -7.30 14.99 3.75
C THR A 145 -8.09 15.98 4.61
N GLY A 146 -7.98 15.89 5.95
CA GLY A 146 -8.88 16.62 6.86
C GLY A 146 -10.34 16.19 6.69
N GLY A 147 -10.56 14.89 6.44
CA GLY A 147 -11.88 14.30 6.23
C GLY A 147 -12.46 14.47 4.81
N ARG A 148 -11.73 15.09 3.88
CA ARG A 148 -12.19 15.32 2.50
C ARG A 148 -11.92 14.11 1.61
N PHE A 149 -12.68 13.05 1.78
CA PHE A 149 -12.68 11.86 0.93
C PHE A 149 -14.09 11.28 0.82
N THR A 150 -14.31 10.45 -0.18
CA THR A 150 -15.54 9.65 -0.33
C THR A 150 -15.21 8.18 -0.18
N GLU A 151 -16.20 7.39 0.22
CA GLU A 151 -16.10 5.94 0.28
C GLU A 151 -17.33 5.31 -0.35
N ASP A 152 -17.09 4.37 -1.27
CA ASP A 152 -18.13 3.53 -1.87
C ASP A 152 -17.84 2.07 -1.56
N MET A 153 -18.90 1.27 -1.49
CA MET A 153 -18.81 -0.19 -1.46
C MET A 153 -19.02 -0.71 -2.87
N LEU A 154 -18.02 -1.37 -3.43
CA LEU A 154 -18.15 -2.10 -4.68
C LEU A 154 -18.44 -3.58 -4.41
N ASP A 155 -19.30 -4.16 -5.23
CA ASP A 155 -19.60 -5.59 -5.23
C ASP A 155 -19.87 -6.04 -6.68
N ASP A 156 -18.83 -5.95 -7.52
CA ASP A 156 -18.88 -6.30 -8.93
C ASP A 156 -17.59 -7.02 -9.39
N ALA A 157 -17.52 -7.37 -10.66
CA ALA A 157 -16.39 -8.11 -11.24
C ALA A 157 -15.04 -7.36 -11.12
N ARG A 158 -15.05 -6.04 -10.92
CA ARG A 158 -13.83 -5.22 -10.77
C ARG A 158 -13.28 -5.33 -9.36
N TRP A 159 -14.15 -5.29 -8.35
CA TRP A 159 -13.77 -5.32 -6.93
C TRP A 159 -14.93 -5.72 -6.02
N CYS A 160 -14.61 -6.34 -4.87
CA CYS A 160 -15.56 -6.59 -3.80
C CYS A 160 -15.00 -6.04 -2.48
N GLY A 161 -15.53 -4.90 -2.06
CA GLY A 161 -15.11 -4.22 -0.84
C GLY A 161 -15.15 -2.69 -0.95
N PRO A 162 -14.76 -1.99 0.13
CA PRO A 162 -14.74 -0.53 0.15
C PRO A 162 -13.62 0.04 -0.72
N ILE A 163 -13.89 1.22 -1.27
CA ILE A 163 -12.93 2.04 -2.01
C ILE A 163 -13.04 3.48 -1.54
N GLN A 164 -11.95 4.05 -1.05
CA GLN A 164 -11.86 5.47 -0.71
C GLN A 164 -11.26 6.23 -1.88
N ARG A 165 -11.83 7.42 -2.15
CA ARG A 165 -11.39 8.36 -3.19
C ARG A 165 -11.11 9.73 -2.62
N PHE A 166 -9.99 10.30 -2.98
CA PHE A 166 -9.60 11.65 -2.57
C PHE A 166 -8.64 12.28 -3.58
N THR A 167 -8.30 13.53 -3.37
CA THR A 167 -7.28 14.24 -4.16
C THR A 167 -6.12 14.64 -3.27
N SER A 168 -4.91 14.28 -3.66
CA SER A 168 -3.67 14.79 -3.05
C SER A 168 -3.29 16.12 -3.74
N PRO A 169 -3.00 17.18 -3.00
CA PRO A 169 -2.64 18.48 -3.56
C PRO A 169 -1.28 18.45 -4.27
N SER A 170 -1.08 19.35 -5.23
CA SER A 170 0.19 19.50 -5.97
C SER A 170 1.31 20.10 -5.13
N THR A 171 0.98 20.74 -4.02
CA THR A 171 1.92 21.28 -3.03
C THR A 171 1.52 20.74 -1.68
N PRO A 172 2.45 20.15 -0.89
CA PRO A 172 2.14 19.76 0.48
C PRO A 172 1.68 20.97 1.29
N PRO A 173 0.74 20.79 2.20
CA PRO A 173 0.29 21.86 3.09
C PRO A 173 1.40 22.38 4.00
#